data_796ad541c5db469b8fbec1376d7e2350
#
_entry.id   796ad541c5db469b8fbec1376d7e2350
#
_cell.length_a   1.000
_cell.length_b   1.000
_cell.length_c   1.000
_cell.angle_alpha   90.00
_cell.angle_beta   90.00
_cell.angle_gamma   90.00
#
_symmetry.space_group_name_H-M   'P 1'
#
loop_
_entity.id
_entity.type
_entity.pdbx_description
1 polymer ?
#
loop_
_entity_poly.entity_id
_entity_poly.type
_entity_poly.pdbx_seq_one_letter_code
_entity_poly.pdbx_strand_id
1 'polypeptide(L)'
;MSGVFSPTRAKIKERTLRTDRWWLEPAITFGVLFSFIIYATFRAFENANYYKDHLISPFYSPCLSQACVPEATIFGWTPVSAEIFNFALSPALIILIFPLGFRMTCYYYRKAYYRAFWLSPPACAVAEPHTKYTGETRAPLILQNAHRWFFYAGLVFNVILTYDAIISFKSVEGEWGHMSVGSLVLVLSSTMLWFYSLSCHTCRHTIGGRLKHFSAHPVRYKLWSWVSVLNHKHQQFAWYSLAAVAFADIYVRQVATGAWTNFYFF
;
A
#
# COMPACT_ATOMS: atom_id res chain seq x y z
N MET A 1 16.72 -1.22 -49.80
CA MET A 1 16.82 -1.50 -48.37
C MET A 1 16.24 -0.28 -47.61
N SER A 2 14.96 -0.31 -47.24
CA SER A 2 14.31 0.74 -46.49
C SER A 2 14.75 0.62 -45.03
N GLY A 3 15.61 1.50 -44.59
CA GLY A 3 15.98 1.63 -43.19
C GLY A 3 14.75 1.98 -42.39
N VAL A 4 14.32 1.03 -41.55
CA VAL A 4 13.29 1.28 -40.52
C VAL A 4 13.90 2.32 -39.59
N PHE A 5 13.47 3.57 -39.72
CA PHE A 5 13.73 4.60 -38.73
C PHE A 5 13.08 4.15 -37.42
N SER A 6 13.88 3.61 -36.54
CA SER A 6 13.47 3.51 -35.14
C SER A 6 13.31 4.93 -34.63
N PRO A 7 12.09 5.34 -34.20
CA PRO A 7 11.92 6.72 -33.71
C PRO A 7 12.75 6.83 -32.43
N THR A 8 13.89 7.51 -32.57
CA THR A 8 14.64 7.93 -31.39
C THR A 8 13.70 8.84 -30.59
N ARG A 9 13.55 8.54 -29.29
CA ARG A 9 12.78 9.37 -28.37
C ARG A 9 13.14 10.83 -28.61
N ALA A 10 12.15 11.67 -28.90
CA ALA A 10 12.38 13.06 -29.22
C ALA A 10 13.15 13.72 -28.09
N LYS A 11 14.36 14.18 -28.36
CA LYS A 11 15.13 14.98 -27.41
C LYS A 11 14.50 16.37 -27.40
N ILE A 12 13.64 16.64 -26.43
CA ILE A 12 13.15 17.98 -26.17
C ILE A 12 14.35 18.74 -25.57
N LYS A 13 15.18 19.32 -26.44
CA LYS A 13 16.32 20.17 -26.03
C LYS A 13 15.87 21.56 -25.64
N GLU A 14 14.69 21.95 -26.09
CA GLU A 14 14.15 23.28 -25.89
C GLU A 14 13.46 23.38 -24.53
N ARG A 15 13.53 24.57 -23.95
CA ARG A 15 12.79 24.93 -22.74
C ARG A 15 11.30 24.70 -22.98
N THR A 16 10.62 24.04 -22.04
CA THR A 16 9.16 23.86 -22.14
C THR A 16 8.44 25.20 -22.37
N LEU A 17 7.49 25.23 -23.30
CA LEU A 17 6.62 26.37 -23.54
C LEU A 17 5.47 26.46 -22.53
N ARG A 18 5.37 25.54 -21.60
CA ARG A 18 4.34 25.55 -20.56
C ARG A 18 4.56 26.72 -19.60
N THR A 19 3.48 27.46 -19.33
CA THR A 19 3.43 28.58 -18.39
C THR A 19 2.71 28.24 -17.08
N ASP A 20 2.07 27.06 -17.03
CA ASP A 20 1.37 26.57 -15.84
C ASP A 20 2.35 26.02 -14.78
N ARG A 21 1.85 25.80 -13.58
CA ARG A 21 2.63 25.25 -12.44
C ARG A 21 2.78 23.72 -12.53
N TRP A 22 3.27 23.22 -13.66
CA TRP A 22 3.43 21.79 -13.94
C TRP A 22 4.27 21.03 -12.90
N TRP A 23 5.18 21.72 -12.21
CA TRP A 23 6.06 21.18 -11.20
C TRP A 23 5.37 20.92 -9.84
N LEU A 24 4.19 21.52 -9.60
CA LEU A 24 3.52 21.47 -8.30
C LEU A 24 3.03 20.03 -7.96
N GLU A 25 2.41 19.35 -8.91
CA GLU A 25 1.95 17.96 -8.70
C GLU A 25 3.12 17.01 -8.38
N PRO A 26 4.22 16.94 -9.14
CA PRO A 26 5.39 16.15 -8.79
C PRO A 26 6.01 16.56 -7.44
N ALA A 27 6.09 17.84 -7.12
CA ALA A 27 6.67 18.31 -5.86
C ALA A 27 5.84 17.88 -4.65
N ILE A 28 4.52 18.03 -4.69
CA ILE A 28 3.61 17.55 -3.63
C ILE A 28 3.72 16.03 -3.50
N THR A 29 3.70 15.30 -4.61
CA THR A 29 3.83 13.84 -4.63
C THR A 29 5.16 13.40 -4.02
N PHE A 30 6.26 14.08 -4.36
CA PHE A 30 7.57 13.84 -3.75
C PHE A 30 7.53 14.05 -2.24
N GLY A 31 7.03 15.20 -1.80
CA GLY A 31 6.94 15.53 -0.37
C GLY A 31 6.14 14.48 0.43
N VAL A 32 4.96 14.11 -0.07
CA VAL A 32 4.10 13.12 0.60
C VAL A 32 4.76 11.73 0.64
N LEU A 33 5.26 11.25 -0.49
CA LEU A 33 5.88 9.91 -0.53
C LEU A 33 7.19 9.87 0.25
N PHE A 34 8.01 10.92 0.18
CA PHE A 34 9.27 11.00 0.91
C PHE A 34 9.04 11.01 2.43
N SER A 35 8.10 11.82 2.90
CA SER A 35 7.70 11.84 4.32
C SER A 35 7.16 10.48 4.78
N PHE A 36 6.33 9.83 3.94
CA PHE A 36 5.83 8.50 4.24
C PHE A 36 6.96 7.46 4.30
N ILE A 37 7.93 7.50 3.39
CA ILE A 37 9.09 6.58 3.40
C ILE A 37 9.90 6.76 4.68
N ILE A 38 10.21 8.00 5.07
CA ILE A 38 10.95 8.27 6.32
C ILE A 38 10.17 7.72 7.51
N TYR A 39 8.88 8.05 7.61
CA TYR A 39 8.03 7.59 8.69
C TYR A 39 7.94 6.06 8.74
N ALA A 40 7.63 5.42 7.62
CA ALA A 40 7.49 3.96 7.55
C ALA A 40 8.81 3.24 7.86
N THR A 41 9.94 3.78 7.43
CA THR A 41 11.26 3.25 7.77
C THR A 41 11.52 3.35 9.26
N PHE A 42 11.29 4.52 9.86
CA PHE A 42 11.41 4.70 11.30
C PHE A 42 10.55 3.68 12.05
N ARG A 43 9.27 3.54 11.68
CA ARG A 43 8.34 2.58 12.30
C ARG A 43 8.79 1.14 12.12
N ALA A 44 9.30 0.77 10.95
CA ALA A 44 9.77 -0.58 10.68
C ALA A 44 10.94 -1.00 11.60
N PHE A 45 11.75 -0.05 12.05
CA PHE A 45 12.90 -0.31 12.94
C PHE A 45 12.63 -0.01 14.42
N GLU A 46 11.58 0.71 14.77
CA GLU A 46 11.28 1.10 16.15
C GLU A 46 11.03 -0.11 17.06
N ASN A 47 10.39 -1.15 16.54
CA ASN A 47 10.05 -2.39 17.25
C ASN A 47 9.35 -2.16 18.61
N ALA A 48 8.57 -1.10 18.73
CA ALA A 48 7.87 -0.70 19.94
C ALA A 48 6.57 0.07 19.61
N ASN A 49 5.71 0.23 20.62
CA ASN A 49 4.52 1.09 20.55
C ASN A 49 3.57 0.73 19.40
N TYR A 50 3.41 -0.56 19.10
CA TYR A 50 2.58 -1.06 18.00
C TYR A 50 1.28 -1.74 18.47
N TYR A 51 1.10 -1.91 19.79
CA TYR A 51 -0.08 -2.56 20.37
C TYR A 51 -0.50 -1.88 21.67
N LYS A 52 -1.80 -1.66 21.85
CA LYS A 52 -2.41 -1.20 23.09
C LYS A 52 -3.92 -1.44 23.05
N ASP A 53 -4.46 -2.02 24.13
CA ASP A 53 -5.93 -2.17 24.36
C ASP A 53 -6.67 -2.76 23.12
N HIS A 54 -6.21 -3.90 22.61
CA HIS A 54 -6.70 -4.58 21.39
C HIS A 54 -6.55 -3.78 20.09
N LEU A 55 -5.85 -2.66 20.12
CA LEU A 55 -5.46 -1.93 18.91
C LEU A 55 -4.07 -2.38 18.47
N ILE A 56 -3.96 -2.94 17.29
CA ILE A 56 -2.66 -3.28 16.66
C ILE A 56 -2.40 -2.39 15.46
N SER A 57 -1.15 -1.93 15.35
CA SER A 57 -0.72 -1.16 14.20
C SER A 57 -0.75 -2.01 12.92
N PRO A 58 -1.30 -1.48 11.80
CA PRO A 58 -1.25 -2.15 10.50
C PRO A 58 0.17 -2.44 10.00
N PHE A 59 1.20 -1.76 10.53
CA PHE A 59 2.60 -2.00 10.16
C PHE A 59 3.19 -3.22 10.86
N TYR A 60 2.56 -3.69 11.92
CA TYR A 60 3.02 -4.82 12.73
C TYR A 60 2.07 -6.03 12.67
N SER A 61 0.95 -5.93 11.96
CA SER A 61 0.01 -7.04 11.80
C SER A 61 0.18 -7.73 10.42
N PRO A 62 0.23 -9.08 10.42
CA PRO A 62 0.26 -10.02 11.56
C PRO A 62 1.62 -10.01 12.26
N CYS A 63 1.60 -10.01 13.59
CA CYS A 63 2.84 -10.10 14.34
C CYS A 63 3.30 -11.57 14.40
N LEU A 64 4.31 -11.92 13.60
CA LEU A 64 4.76 -13.29 13.36
C LEU A 64 6.08 -13.64 14.06
N SER A 65 6.69 -12.70 14.77
CA SER A 65 7.96 -12.89 15.47
C SER A 65 7.76 -13.28 16.93
N GLN A 66 8.68 -14.05 17.48
CA GLN A 66 8.75 -14.32 18.91
C GLN A 66 9.01 -13.06 19.77
N ALA A 67 9.42 -11.96 19.13
CA ALA A 67 9.54 -10.65 19.80
C ALA A 67 8.18 -9.94 19.97
N CYS A 68 7.08 -10.47 19.42
CA CYS A 68 5.76 -9.89 19.53
C CYS A 68 5.19 -10.01 20.94
N VAL A 69 4.44 -8.99 21.37
CA VAL A 69 3.59 -9.14 22.55
C VAL A 69 2.53 -10.22 22.26
N PRO A 70 2.25 -11.13 23.22
CA PRO A 70 1.36 -12.28 22.97
C PRO A 70 0.00 -11.90 22.41
N GLU A 71 -0.56 -10.80 22.89
CA GLU A 71 -1.89 -10.30 22.51
C GLU A 71 -1.94 -9.74 21.08
N ALA A 72 -0.80 -9.40 20.50
CA ALA A 72 -0.67 -8.92 19.12
C ALA A 72 -0.49 -10.06 18.11
N THR A 73 -0.42 -11.31 18.57
CA THR A 73 -0.22 -12.47 17.70
C THR A 73 -1.54 -13.06 17.24
N ILE A 74 -1.58 -13.61 16.03
CA ILE A 74 -2.76 -14.34 15.57
C ILE A 74 -2.68 -15.78 16.14
N PHE A 75 -3.57 -16.09 17.09
CA PHE A 75 -3.66 -17.40 17.77
C PHE A 75 -2.34 -17.87 18.41
N GLY A 76 -1.47 -16.94 18.84
CA GLY A 76 -0.19 -17.29 19.43
C GLY A 76 0.86 -17.82 18.45
N TRP A 77 0.59 -17.74 17.14
CA TRP A 77 1.49 -18.29 16.13
C TRP A 77 2.64 -17.30 15.81
N THR A 78 3.85 -17.64 16.27
CA THR A 78 5.08 -16.86 16.09
C THR A 78 6.18 -17.71 15.47
N PRO A 79 6.10 -17.99 14.17
CA PRO A 79 7.04 -18.92 13.49
C PRO A 79 8.44 -18.33 13.28
N VAL A 80 8.62 -17.03 13.46
CA VAL A 80 9.88 -16.35 13.18
C VAL A 80 10.60 -16.05 14.48
N SER A 81 11.89 -16.41 14.54
CA SER A 81 12.76 -16.09 15.68
C SER A 81 12.82 -14.58 15.94
N ALA A 82 12.95 -14.18 17.20
CA ALA A 82 13.14 -12.80 17.61
C ALA A 82 14.47 -12.20 17.10
N GLU A 83 15.46 -13.05 16.86
CA GLU A 83 16.79 -12.66 16.43
C GLU A 83 17.24 -13.44 15.19
N ILE A 84 17.88 -12.72 14.26
CA ILE A 84 18.58 -13.31 13.12
C ILE A 84 20.04 -12.85 13.19
N PHE A 85 21.00 -13.79 13.23
CA PHE A 85 22.42 -13.51 13.34
C PHE A 85 22.78 -12.57 14.51
N ASN A 86 22.15 -12.75 15.67
CA ASN A 86 22.28 -11.89 16.87
C ASN A 86 21.80 -10.44 16.71
N PHE A 87 21.05 -10.14 15.66
CA PHE A 87 20.35 -8.86 15.51
C PHE A 87 18.86 -9.03 15.81
N ALA A 88 18.34 -8.17 16.69
CA ALA A 88 16.89 -8.13 16.96
C ALA A 88 16.16 -7.74 15.67
N LEU A 89 15.29 -8.65 15.19
CA LEU A 89 14.52 -8.43 13.97
C LEU A 89 13.14 -7.87 14.30
N SER A 90 12.88 -6.66 13.88
CA SER A 90 11.54 -6.07 14.01
C SER A 90 10.51 -6.90 13.24
N PRO A 91 9.37 -7.29 13.86
CA PRO A 91 8.28 -7.97 13.17
C PRO A 91 7.82 -7.26 11.90
N ALA A 92 7.82 -5.94 11.90
CA ALA A 92 7.43 -5.12 10.75
C ALA A 92 8.31 -5.37 9.52
N LEU A 93 9.61 -5.60 9.69
CA LEU A 93 10.53 -5.86 8.56
C LEU A 93 10.17 -7.16 7.82
N ILE A 94 9.60 -8.13 8.52
CA ILE A 94 9.21 -9.42 7.93
C ILE A 94 7.98 -9.25 7.04
N ILE A 95 6.98 -8.55 7.54
CA ILE A 95 5.66 -8.51 6.92
C ILE A 95 5.51 -7.38 5.89
N LEU A 96 6.19 -6.24 6.09
CA LEU A 96 6.01 -5.05 5.24
C LEU A 96 6.48 -5.25 3.80
N ILE A 97 7.30 -6.27 3.50
CA ILE A 97 7.73 -6.62 2.15
C ILE A 97 6.51 -6.83 1.22
N PHE A 98 5.45 -7.46 1.69
CA PHE A 98 4.26 -7.77 0.89
C PHE A 98 3.42 -6.52 0.57
N PRO A 99 2.94 -5.71 1.54
CA PRO A 99 2.19 -4.50 1.24
C PRO A 99 3.04 -3.44 0.54
N LEU A 100 4.35 -3.36 0.82
CA LEU A 100 5.29 -2.50 0.11
C LEU A 100 5.42 -2.94 -1.35
N GLY A 101 5.66 -4.23 -1.59
CA GLY A 101 5.75 -4.78 -2.94
C GLY A 101 4.46 -4.56 -3.73
N PHE A 102 3.29 -4.74 -3.11
CA PHE A 102 2.00 -4.48 -3.75
C PHE A 102 1.85 -3.00 -4.17
N ARG A 103 2.26 -2.05 -3.32
CA ARG A 103 2.22 -0.63 -3.66
C ARG A 103 3.28 -0.25 -4.69
N MET A 104 4.53 -0.68 -4.51
CA MET A 104 5.62 -0.31 -5.42
C MET A 104 5.44 -0.85 -6.83
N THR A 105 4.83 -2.03 -7.00
CA THR A 105 4.56 -2.61 -8.31
C THR A 105 3.25 -2.12 -8.94
N CYS A 106 2.43 -1.37 -8.20
CA CYS A 106 1.20 -0.79 -8.73
C CYS A 106 1.50 0.28 -9.78
N TYR A 107 0.79 0.23 -10.92
CA TYR A 107 0.96 1.17 -12.02
C TYR A 107 0.83 2.64 -11.60
N TYR A 108 -0.13 2.97 -10.72
CA TYR A 108 -0.35 4.36 -10.30
C TYR A 108 0.72 4.87 -9.37
N TYR A 109 1.20 4.06 -8.43
CA TYR A 109 2.36 4.42 -7.62
C TYR A 109 3.62 4.53 -8.45
N ARG A 110 3.82 3.60 -9.40
CA ARG A 110 4.92 3.67 -10.36
C ARG A 110 4.91 4.99 -11.12
N LYS A 111 3.76 5.38 -11.67
CA LYS A 111 3.62 6.68 -12.33
C LYS A 111 3.97 7.84 -11.39
N ALA A 112 3.51 7.78 -10.13
CA ALA A 112 3.78 8.82 -9.14
C ALA A 112 5.27 8.96 -8.85
N TYR A 113 5.96 7.87 -8.51
CA TYR A 113 7.38 7.96 -8.18
C TYR A 113 8.27 8.15 -9.42
N TYR A 114 7.90 7.67 -10.61
CA TYR A 114 8.62 8.00 -11.83
C TYR A 114 8.60 9.50 -12.12
N ARG A 115 7.47 10.15 -11.95
CA ARG A 115 7.34 11.59 -12.15
C ARG A 115 8.01 12.41 -11.06
N ALA A 116 7.84 12.00 -9.81
CA ALA A 116 8.28 12.77 -8.65
C ALA A 116 9.76 12.57 -8.30
N PHE A 117 10.29 11.35 -8.42
CA PHE A 117 11.67 11.03 -8.04
C PHE A 117 12.62 10.92 -9.23
N TRP A 118 12.17 10.31 -10.34
CA TRP A 118 13.03 10.16 -11.53
C TRP A 118 12.79 11.20 -12.61
N LEU A 119 11.76 12.01 -12.52
CA LEU A 119 11.40 13.04 -13.50
C LEU A 119 11.26 12.46 -14.93
N SER A 120 10.66 11.28 -15.07
CA SER A 120 10.60 10.49 -16.29
C SER A 120 9.19 10.27 -16.86
N PRO A 121 8.59 11.24 -17.55
CA PRO A 121 8.82 12.69 -17.53
C PRO A 121 8.17 13.33 -16.28
N PRO A 122 8.64 14.48 -15.79
CA PRO A 122 8.02 15.15 -14.65
C PRO A 122 6.59 15.60 -14.95
N ALA A 123 6.35 16.06 -16.18
CA ALA A 123 5.02 16.39 -16.69
C ALA A 123 4.98 16.26 -18.21
N CYS A 124 3.76 16.30 -18.80
CA CYS A 124 3.62 16.32 -20.25
C CYS A 124 4.32 17.55 -20.86
N ALA A 125 5.00 17.37 -21.98
CA ALA A 125 5.75 18.41 -22.68
C ALA A 125 6.87 19.09 -21.84
N VAL A 126 7.39 18.38 -20.85
CA VAL A 126 8.57 18.80 -20.07
C VAL A 126 9.72 17.84 -20.34
N ALA A 127 10.92 18.40 -20.53
CA ALA A 127 12.12 17.62 -20.83
C ALA A 127 12.46 16.64 -19.69
N GLU A 128 12.93 15.45 -20.09
CA GLU A 128 13.41 14.44 -19.16
C GLU A 128 14.92 14.55 -18.97
N PRO A 129 15.44 14.38 -17.74
CA PRO A 129 16.89 14.32 -17.53
C PRO A 129 17.52 13.05 -18.07
N HIS A 130 16.73 12.01 -18.35
CA HIS A 130 17.20 10.70 -18.77
C HIS A 130 17.05 10.49 -20.27
N THR A 131 18.10 9.94 -20.90
CA THR A 131 18.11 9.66 -22.35
C THR A 131 17.79 8.21 -22.68
N LYS A 132 17.84 7.30 -21.70
CA LYS A 132 17.64 5.86 -21.89
C LYS A 132 16.56 5.32 -20.97
N TYR A 133 15.60 4.61 -21.56
CA TYR A 133 14.59 3.84 -20.85
C TYR A 133 14.59 2.40 -21.34
N THR A 134 14.81 1.45 -20.43
CA THR A 134 14.91 0.02 -20.78
C THR A 134 13.61 -0.74 -20.60
N GLY A 135 12.55 -0.09 -20.09
CA GLY A 135 11.25 -0.73 -19.78
C GLY A 135 11.34 -1.76 -18.63
N GLU A 136 10.30 -2.55 -18.49
CA GLU A 136 10.16 -3.59 -17.46
C GLU A 136 10.73 -4.95 -17.91
N THR A 137 11.70 -4.97 -18.79
CA THR A 137 12.36 -6.20 -19.29
C THR A 137 13.65 -6.54 -18.57
N ARG A 138 14.20 -5.60 -17.80
CA ARG A 138 15.46 -5.73 -17.07
C ARG A 138 15.34 -5.30 -15.62
N ALA A 139 16.20 -5.83 -14.77
CA ALA A 139 16.30 -5.40 -13.38
C ALA A 139 16.70 -3.90 -13.29
N PRO A 140 16.19 -3.14 -12.31
CA PRO A 140 15.23 -3.57 -11.27
C PRO A 140 13.76 -3.54 -11.74
N LEU A 141 13.45 -2.94 -12.90
CA LEU A 141 12.09 -2.66 -13.35
C LEU A 141 11.28 -3.92 -13.71
N ILE A 142 11.94 -5.04 -13.99
CA ILE A 142 11.28 -6.34 -14.23
C ILE A 142 10.45 -6.78 -13.01
N LEU A 143 10.79 -6.35 -11.80
CA LEU A 143 10.04 -6.64 -10.58
C LEU A 143 8.60 -6.09 -10.62
N GLN A 144 8.32 -5.11 -11.47
CA GLN A 144 6.96 -4.59 -11.70
C GLN A 144 5.99 -5.68 -12.17
N ASN A 145 6.50 -6.71 -12.85
CA ASN A 145 5.70 -7.84 -13.34
C ASN A 145 5.22 -8.77 -12.20
N ALA A 146 5.80 -8.65 -11.00
CA ALA A 146 5.39 -9.41 -9.82
C ALA A 146 4.10 -8.87 -9.15
N HIS A 147 3.50 -7.78 -9.66
CA HIS A 147 2.33 -7.13 -9.05
C HIS A 147 1.18 -8.09 -8.73
N ARG A 148 0.92 -9.08 -9.59
CA ARG A 148 -0.12 -10.08 -9.37
C ARG A 148 0.12 -10.92 -8.10
N TRP A 149 1.35 -11.29 -7.83
CA TRP A 149 1.72 -12.09 -6.66
C TRP A 149 1.56 -11.26 -5.37
N PHE A 150 2.03 -10.02 -5.41
CA PHE A 150 1.83 -9.08 -4.31
C PHE A 150 0.36 -8.73 -4.09
N PHE A 151 -0.46 -8.72 -5.14
CA PHE A 151 -1.91 -8.55 -5.00
C PHE A 151 -2.54 -9.69 -4.19
N TYR A 152 -2.19 -10.95 -4.47
CA TYR A 152 -2.73 -12.07 -3.71
C TYR A 152 -2.27 -12.04 -2.25
N ALA A 153 -1.01 -11.73 -1.99
CA ALA A 153 -0.53 -11.49 -0.63
C ALA A 153 -1.30 -10.33 0.03
N GLY A 154 -1.51 -9.23 -0.69
CA GLY A 154 -2.29 -8.08 -0.21
C GLY A 154 -3.73 -8.42 0.18
N LEU A 155 -4.39 -9.35 -0.52
CA LEU A 155 -5.72 -9.85 -0.12
C LEU A 155 -5.67 -10.58 1.22
N VAL A 156 -4.64 -11.40 1.45
CA VAL A 156 -4.44 -12.07 2.76
C VAL A 156 -4.27 -11.02 3.86
N PHE A 157 -3.43 -10.01 3.64
CA PHE A 157 -3.27 -8.91 4.60
C PHE A 157 -4.57 -8.15 4.85
N ASN A 158 -5.40 -7.91 3.83
CA ASN A 158 -6.69 -7.26 4.01
C ASN A 158 -7.62 -8.08 4.93
N VAL A 159 -7.63 -9.40 4.81
CA VAL A 159 -8.41 -10.28 5.71
C VAL A 159 -7.89 -10.16 7.14
N ILE A 160 -6.58 -10.22 7.34
CA ILE A 160 -5.93 -10.11 8.66
C ILE A 160 -6.25 -8.75 9.30
N LEU A 161 -6.06 -7.65 8.58
CA LEU A 161 -6.34 -6.30 9.09
C LEU A 161 -7.84 -6.06 9.34
N THR A 162 -8.71 -6.78 8.62
CA THR A 162 -10.15 -6.78 8.93
C THR A 162 -10.43 -7.51 10.25
N TYR A 163 -9.75 -8.63 10.48
CA TYR A 163 -9.83 -9.33 11.76
C TYR A 163 -9.35 -8.44 12.91
N ASP A 164 -8.23 -7.74 12.78
CA ASP A 164 -7.73 -6.80 13.78
C ASP A 164 -8.72 -5.67 14.06
N ALA A 165 -9.34 -5.13 13.01
CA ALA A 165 -10.38 -4.12 13.14
C ALA A 165 -11.64 -4.67 13.90
N ILE A 166 -11.97 -5.94 13.73
CA ILE A 166 -13.06 -6.59 14.48
C ILE A 166 -12.65 -6.78 15.94
N ILE A 167 -11.45 -7.27 16.21
CA ILE A 167 -10.95 -7.50 17.58
C ILE A 167 -10.87 -6.18 18.38
N SER A 168 -10.63 -5.05 17.71
CA SER A 168 -10.59 -3.74 18.36
C SER A 168 -11.92 -3.27 18.96
N PHE A 169 -13.03 -4.02 18.75
CA PHE A 169 -14.32 -3.79 19.41
C PHE A 169 -14.44 -4.50 20.77
N LYS A 170 -13.34 -4.94 21.34
CA LYS A 170 -13.28 -5.42 22.72
C LYS A 170 -12.90 -4.31 23.68
N SER A 171 -13.41 -4.40 24.92
CA SER A 171 -12.96 -3.58 26.04
C SER A 171 -11.52 -3.94 26.44
N VAL A 172 -10.94 -3.16 27.34
CA VAL A 172 -9.63 -3.48 27.95
C VAL A 172 -9.66 -4.85 28.65
N GLU A 173 -10.79 -5.22 29.26
CA GLU A 173 -11.01 -6.51 29.91
C GLU A 173 -11.30 -7.66 28.91
N GLY A 174 -11.42 -7.35 27.61
CA GLY A 174 -11.65 -8.33 26.55
C GLY A 174 -13.13 -8.63 26.25
N GLU A 175 -14.08 -7.89 26.83
CA GLU A 175 -15.49 -8.01 26.54
C GLU A 175 -15.87 -7.39 25.20
N TRP A 176 -16.80 -8.01 24.48
CA TRP A 176 -17.28 -7.56 23.19
C TRP A 176 -18.32 -6.43 23.29
N GLY A 177 -18.41 -5.64 22.24
CA GLY A 177 -19.46 -4.63 22.07
C GLY A 177 -19.00 -3.22 22.43
N HIS A 178 -17.71 -3.00 22.66
CA HIS A 178 -17.15 -1.69 22.95
C HIS A 178 -16.60 -1.04 21.70
N MET A 179 -16.99 0.18 21.43
CA MET A 179 -16.52 0.96 20.28
C MET A 179 -15.69 2.14 20.75
N SER A 180 -14.49 2.25 20.20
CA SER A 180 -13.56 3.35 20.47
C SER A 180 -13.22 4.12 19.18
N VAL A 181 -12.60 5.28 19.34
CA VAL A 181 -12.04 6.02 18.21
C VAL A 181 -11.00 5.15 17.48
N GLY A 182 -10.19 4.39 18.21
CA GLY A 182 -9.22 3.44 17.63
C GLY A 182 -9.88 2.38 16.76
N SER A 183 -11.01 1.80 17.22
CA SER A 183 -11.78 0.84 16.42
C SER A 183 -12.25 1.44 15.09
N LEU A 184 -12.77 2.68 15.12
CA LEU A 184 -13.20 3.37 13.90
C LEU A 184 -12.04 3.65 12.96
N VAL A 185 -10.88 4.03 13.49
CA VAL A 185 -9.65 4.26 12.69
C VAL A 185 -9.19 2.98 12.00
N LEU A 186 -9.19 1.84 12.71
CA LEU A 186 -8.82 0.55 12.12
C LEU A 186 -9.83 0.08 11.07
N VAL A 187 -11.14 0.25 11.33
CA VAL A 187 -12.21 -0.05 10.35
C VAL A 187 -12.05 0.80 9.10
N LEU A 188 -11.81 2.10 9.25
CA LEU A 188 -11.57 3.00 8.10
C LEU A 188 -10.35 2.56 7.30
N SER A 189 -9.24 2.25 7.98
CA SER A 189 -8.00 1.79 7.34
C SER A 189 -8.22 0.51 6.55
N SER A 190 -8.84 -0.51 7.16
CA SER A 190 -9.16 -1.79 6.52
C SER A 190 -10.10 -1.59 5.33
N THR A 191 -11.14 -0.78 5.48
CA THR A 191 -12.10 -0.48 4.39
C THR A 191 -11.40 0.17 3.20
N MET A 192 -10.52 1.16 3.43
CA MET A 192 -9.78 1.82 2.35
C MET A 192 -8.80 0.85 1.66
N LEU A 193 -8.20 -0.09 2.38
CA LEU A 193 -7.37 -1.15 1.80
C LEU A 193 -8.18 -2.11 0.93
N TRP A 194 -9.41 -2.46 1.32
CA TRP A 194 -10.31 -3.23 0.48
C TRP A 194 -10.67 -2.48 -0.80
N PHE A 195 -11.02 -1.20 -0.75
CA PHE A 195 -11.28 -0.40 -1.93
C PHE A 195 -10.05 -0.32 -2.85
N TYR A 196 -8.86 -0.16 -2.29
CA TYR A 196 -7.62 -0.16 -3.06
C TYR A 196 -7.38 -1.51 -3.76
N SER A 197 -7.54 -2.62 -3.07
CA SER A 197 -7.30 -3.96 -3.63
C SER A 197 -8.37 -4.36 -4.65
N LEU A 198 -9.66 -4.13 -4.34
CA LEU A 198 -10.75 -4.47 -5.24
C LEU A 198 -10.78 -3.61 -6.50
N SER A 199 -10.30 -2.37 -6.41
CA SER A 199 -10.18 -1.49 -7.58
C SER A 199 -8.97 -1.80 -8.47
N CYS A 200 -8.08 -2.70 -8.06
CA CYS A 200 -6.86 -3.03 -8.79
C CYS A 200 -7.14 -3.69 -10.15
N HIS A 201 -6.33 -3.34 -11.16
CA HIS A 201 -6.36 -4.01 -12.46
C HIS A 201 -6.17 -5.53 -12.36
N THR A 202 -5.36 -5.99 -11.42
CA THR A 202 -5.15 -7.42 -11.19
C THR A 202 -6.42 -8.10 -10.68
N CYS A 203 -7.19 -7.46 -9.79
CA CYS A 203 -8.49 -7.95 -9.36
C CYS A 203 -9.44 -8.11 -10.54
N ARG A 204 -9.57 -7.06 -11.35
CA ARG A 204 -10.39 -7.06 -12.57
C ARG A 204 -9.98 -8.19 -13.54
N HIS A 205 -8.67 -8.38 -13.75
CA HIS A 205 -8.15 -9.43 -14.61
C HIS A 205 -8.38 -10.83 -14.02
N THR A 206 -8.27 -11.01 -12.71
CA THR A 206 -8.53 -12.30 -12.05
C THR A 206 -9.99 -12.73 -12.21
N ILE A 207 -10.92 -11.78 -12.13
CA ILE A 207 -12.36 -12.06 -12.27
C ILE A 207 -12.73 -12.34 -13.73
N GLY A 208 -12.29 -11.51 -14.69
CA GLY A 208 -12.77 -11.52 -16.06
C GLY A 208 -11.74 -11.78 -17.17
N GLY A 209 -10.45 -11.78 -16.87
CA GLY A 209 -9.39 -11.74 -17.89
C GLY A 209 -9.17 -12.99 -18.73
N ARG A 210 -9.80 -14.12 -18.42
CA ARG A 210 -9.72 -15.37 -19.20
C ARG A 210 -11.06 -15.78 -19.84
N LEU A 211 -12.05 -14.89 -19.77
CA LEU A 211 -13.36 -15.18 -20.36
C LEU A 211 -13.36 -14.83 -21.84
N LYS A 212 -13.68 -15.80 -22.68
CA LYS A 212 -13.88 -15.61 -24.12
C LYS A 212 -15.29 -15.07 -24.43
N HIS A 213 -16.28 -15.46 -23.62
CA HIS A 213 -17.68 -15.06 -23.78
C HIS A 213 -18.27 -14.68 -22.42
N PHE A 214 -18.57 -13.42 -22.23
CA PHE A 214 -19.18 -12.93 -20.98
C PHE A 214 -20.60 -13.44 -20.77
N SER A 215 -21.37 -13.63 -21.84
CA SER A 215 -22.75 -14.14 -21.80
C SER A 215 -22.85 -15.54 -21.18
N ALA A 216 -21.82 -16.36 -21.33
CA ALA A 216 -21.77 -17.71 -20.73
C ALA A 216 -21.46 -17.66 -19.21
N HIS A 217 -21.08 -16.51 -18.65
CA HIS A 217 -20.65 -16.36 -17.26
C HIS A 217 -21.26 -15.12 -16.59
N PRO A 218 -22.59 -15.05 -16.41
CA PRO A 218 -23.28 -13.82 -16.00
C PRO A 218 -22.85 -13.31 -14.62
N VAL A 219 -22.57 -14.19 -13.66
CA VAL A 219 -22.10 -13.81 -12.32
C VAL A 219 -20.72 -13.15 -12.39
N ARG A 220 -19.77 -13.79 -13.12
CA ARG A 220 -18.43 -13.22 -13.29
C ARG A 220 -18.47 -11.90 -14.07
N TYR A 221 -19.35 -11.76 -15.05
CA TYR A 221 -19.55 -10.50 -15.77
C TYR A 221 -20.06 -9.40 -14.84
N LYS A 222 -21.04 -9.69 -13.98
CA LYS A 222 -21.56 -8.74 -13.00
C LYS A 222 -20.47 -8.30 -12.01
N LEU A 223 -19.69 -9.23 -11.47
CA LEU A 223 -18.55 -8.92 -10.59
C LEU A 223 -17.48 -8.09 -11.31
N TRP A 224 -17.15 -8.44 -12.55
CA TRP A 224 -16.21 -7.68 -13.37
C TRP A 224 -16.71 -6.26 -13.65
N SER A 225 -17.99 -6.07 -13.86
CA SER A 225 -18.61 -4.76 -14.07
C SER A 225 -18.46 -3.89 -12.82
N TRP A 226 -18.73 -4.43 -11.63
CA TRP A 226 -18.55 -3.71 -10.36
C TRP A 226 -17.09 -3.31 -10.12
N VAL A 227 -16.18 -4.25 -10.28
CA VAL A 227 -14.75 -3.99 -10.15
C VAL A 227 -14.29 -2.96 -11.18
N SER A 228 -14.87 -2.94 -12.38
CA SER A 228 -14.57 -1.95 -13.41
C SER A 228 -14.96 -0.53 -12.98
N VAL A 229 -16.09 -0.36 -12.31
CA VAL A 229 -16.50 0.93 -11.73
C VAL A 229 -15.50 1.40 -10.67
N LEU A 230 -15.10 0.52 -9.75
CA LEU A 230 -14.09 0.86 -8.74
C LEU A 230 -12.73 1.19 -9.37
N ASN A 231 -12.37 0.48 -10.44
CA ASN A 231 -11.08 0.66 -11.12
C ASN A 231 -10.89 2.08 -11.71
N HIS A 232 -11.96 2.77 -12.11
CA HIS A 232 -11.88 4.17 -12.54
C HIS A 232 -11.31 5.10 -11.45
N LYS A 233 -11.53 4.77 -10.18
CA LYS A 233 -11.06 5.55 -9.02
C LYS A 233 -9.87 4.93 -8.31
N HIS A 234 -9.20 3.95 -8.92
CA HIS A 234 -8.10 3.21 -8.27
C HIS A 234 -6.96 4.13 -7.80
N GLN A 235 -6.63 5.18 -8.55
CA GLN A 235 -5.62 6.16 -8.13
C GLN A 235 -6.02 6.87 -6.83
N GLN A 236 -7.27 7.27 -6.69
CA GLN A 236 -7.76 7.92 -5.47
C GLN A 236 -7.73 6.95 -4.28
N PHE A 237 -8.22 5.71 -4.47
CA PHE A 237 -8.15 4.70 -3.43
C PHE A 237 -6.72 4.34 -3.02
N ALA A 238 -5.76 4.39 -3.96
CA ALA A 238 -4.35 4.22 -3.64
C ALA A 238 -3.86 5.28 -2.64
N TRP A 239 -4.18 6.56 -2.85
CA TRP A 239 -3.81 7.64 -1.94
C TRP A 239 -4.58 7.60 -0.62
N TYR A 240 -5.91 7.41 -0.67
CA TYR A 240 -6.72 7.34 0.55
C TYR A 240 -6.32 6.18 1.45
N SER A 241 -6.05 5.00 0.88
CA SER A 241 -5.59 3.86 1.66
C SER A 241 -4.19 4.07 2.25
N LEU A 242 -3.30 4.80 1.57
CA LEU A 242 -1.99 5.15 2.11
C LEU A 242 -2.12 6.06 3.32
N ALA A 243 -2.91 7.13 3.19
CA ALA A 243 -3.18 8.06 4.27
C ALA A 243 -3.88 7.38 5.46
N ALA A 244 -4.87 6.53 5.20
CA ALA A 244 -5.60 5.83 6.24
C ALA A 244 -4.72 4.85 7.03
N VAL A 245 -3.87 4.08 6.34
CA VAL A 245 -2.91 3.16 6.99
C VAL A 245 -1.85 3.92 7.80
N ALA A 246 -1.31 5.01 7.24
CA ALA A 246 -0.35 5.84 7.98
C ALA A 246 -1.00 6.46 9.23
N PHE A 247 -2.21 6.98 9.10
CA PHE A 247 -2.95 7.55 10.23
C PHE A 247 -3.28 6.49 11.29
N ALA A 248 -3.67 5.28 10.88
CA ALA A 248 -3.96 4.19 11.81
C ALA A 248 -2.70 3.80 12.62
N ASP A 249 -1.54 3.69 11.96
CA ASP A 249 -0.29 3.43 12.69
C ASP A 249 0.08 4.57 13.63
N ILE A 250 -0.02 5.82 13.19
CA ILE A 250 0.23 7.00 14.04
C ILE A 250 -0.71 6.97 15.26
N TYR A 251 -2.01 6.71 15.04
CA TYR A 251 -3.00 6.67 16.10
C TYR A 251 -2.66 5.60 17.15
N VAL A 252 -2.44 4.37 16.71
CA VAL A 252 -2.07 3.26 17.63
C VAL A 252 -0.78 3.58 18.37
N ARG A 253 0.23 4.12 17.68
CA ARG A 253 1.48 4.52 18.31
C ARG A 253 1.28 5.58 19.39
N GLN A 254 0.49 6.62 19.12
CA GLN A 254 0.24 7.70 20.09
C GLN A 254 -0.56 7.20 21.32
N VAL A 255 -1.49 6.28 21.10
CA VAL A 255 -2.21 5.63 22.21
C VAL A 255 -1.27 4.73 23.00
N ALA A 256 -0.41 3.97 22.34
CA ALA A 256 0.55 3.06 22.99
C ALA A 256 1.61 3.80 23.82
N THR A 257 2.03 4.99 23.36
CA THR A 257 2.97 5.85 24.13
C THR A 257 2.27 6.63 25.26
N GLY A 258 0.95 6.61 25.33
CA GLY A 258 0.17 7.40 26.30
C GLY A 258 0.02 8.87 25.94
N ALA A 259 0.49 9.31 24.75
CA ALA A 259 0.34 10.69 24.29
C ALA A 259 -1.11 11.03 23.92
N TRP A 260 -1.86 10.05 23.45
CA TRP A 260 -3.29 10.18 23.19
C TRP A 260 -4.08 9.16 24.01
N THR A 261 -5.27 9.56 24.48
CA THR A 261 -6.22 8.66 25.13
C THR A 261 -7.14 8.06 24.08
N ASN A 262 -7.29 6.75 24.09
CA ASN A 262 -8.30 6.09 23.26
C ASN A 262 -9.67 6.33 23.89
N PHE A 263 -10.51 7.11 23.23
CA PHE A 263 -11.84 7.41 23.72
C PHE A 263 -12.81 6.29 23.35
N TYR A 264 -13.54 5.77 24.34
CA TYR A 264 -14.61 4.81 24.15
C TYR A 264 -15.97 5.50 24.12
N PHE A 265 -16.83 5.10 23.20
CA PHE A 265 -18.19 5.63 23.08
C PHE A 265 -19.16 4.87 23.98
N PHE A 266 -18.97 3.57 24.06
CA PHE A 266 -19.69 2.65 24.92
C PHE A 266 -18.93 1.35 25.11
#